data_b633e3de69a7a20d3bc9ed1788e8284a
#
_entry.id   b633e3de69a7a20d3bc9ed1788e8284a
#
_cell.length_a   1.000
_cell.length_b   1.000
_cell.length_c   1.000
_cell.angle_alpha   90.00
_cell.angle_beta   90.00
_cell.angle_gamma   90.00
#
_symmetry.space_group_name_H-M   'P 1'
#
loop_
_entity.id
_entity.type
_entity.pdbx_description
1 polymer ?
#
loop_
_entity_poly.entity_id
_entity_poly.type
_entity_poly.pdbx_seq_one_letter_code
_entity_poly.pdbx_strand_id
1 'polypeptide(L)'
;MNSTEAIYNGLKDAEIDFVVSVPCVNLSKLLEMVDEDEVTREEEGIGICAGAYMGGRKPAILMQNSGLGNSINALKSLTELYKFPLVIIISHRGTEGETICGQIPMGESTPRLLNAMDFHFFEPTNPETAYEDVKNAWKLSIEEGKPVSVLLEIKYW
;
A
#
# COMPACT_ATOMS: atom_id res chain seq x y z
N MET A 1 8.72 -11.92 15.48
CA MET A 1 8.65 -10.89 14.42
C MET A 1 7.69 -9.82 14.90
N ASN A 2 8.11 -8.56 14.91
CA ASN A 2 7.21 -7.45 15.25
C ASN A 2 6.42 -6.98 14.02
N SER A 3 5.48 -6.03 14.22
CA SER A 3 4.60 -5.54 13.14
C SER A 3 5.36 -4.98 11.93
N THR A 4 6.40 -4.18 12.18
CA THR A 4 7.24 -3.58 11.14
C THR A 4 8.06 -4.63 10.38
N GLU A 5 8.70 -5.54 11.12
CA GLU A 5 9.48 -6.64 10.54
C GLU A 5 8.63 -7.55 9.66
N ALA A 6 7.36 -7.76 10.01
CA ALA A 6 6.45 -8.59 9.24
C ALA A 6 6.23 -8.01 7.83
N ILE A 7 5.93 -6.72 7.75
CA ILE A 7 5.75 -6.05 6.46
C ILE A 7 7.06 -6.04 5.67
N TYR A 8 8.17 -5.66 6.30
CA TYR A 8 9.49 -5.64 5.64
C TYR A 8 9.87 -7.01 5.06
N ASN A 9 9.74 -8.08 5.86
CA ASN A 9 10.07 -9.42 5.40
C ASN A 9 9.09 -9.91 4.33
N GLY A 10 7.80 -9.55 4.43
CA GLY A 10 6.81 -9.85 3.40
C GLY A 10 7.16 -9.21 2.05
N LEU A 11 7.55 -7.94 2.04
CA LEU A 11 8.02 -7.24 0.83
C LEU A 11 9.28 -7.90 0.27
N LYS A 12 10.25 -8.21 1.13
CA LYS A 12 11.50 -8.86 0.73
C LYS A 12 11.27 -10.25 0.13
N ASP A 13 10.44 -11.07 0.76
CA ASP A 13 10.17 -12.44 0.29
C ASP A 13 9.22 -12.49 -0.92
N ALA A 14 8.45 -11.42 -1.16
CA ALA A 14 7.76 -11.16 -2.41
C ALA A 14 8.71 -10.66 -3.52
N GLU A 15 10.00 -10.46 -3.18
CA GLU A 15 11.02 -9.92 -4.07
C GLU A 15 10.67 -8.51 -4.61
N ILE A 16 9.94 -7.73 -3.83
CA ILE A 16 9.73 -6.30 -4.13
C ILE A 16 11.09 -5.62 -4.10
N ASP A 17 11.47 -4.99 -5.18
CA ASP A 17 12.79 -4.40 -5.38
C ASP A 17 12.76 -2.92 -5.75
N PHE A 18 11.58 -2.33 -5.76
CA PHE A 18 11.38 -0.90 -5.98
C PHE A 18 10.27 -0.38 -5.08
N VAL A 19 10.61 0.51 -4.16
CA VAL A 19 9.67 1.07 -3.18
C VAL A 19 9.59 2.57 -3.34
N VAL A 20 8.37 3.09 -3.37
CA VAL A 20 8.10 4.54 -3.38
C VAL A 20 7.26 4.87 -2.15
N SER A 21 7.45 6.04 -1.55
CA SER A 21 6.62 6.47 -0.43
C SER A 21 6.21 7.93 -0.46
N VAL A 22 5.05 8.20 0.16
CA VAL A 22 4.77 9.49 0.79
C VAL A 22 4.80 9.24 2.29
N PRO A 23 5.76 9.84 3.04
CA PRO A 23 5.99 9.52 4.44
C PRO A 23 4.75 9.71 5.32
N CYS A 24 4.53 8.78 6.23
CA CYS A 24 3.49 8.82 7.25
C CYS A 24 4.07 8.37 8.59
N VAL A 25 3.64 8.99 9.69
CA VAL A 25 4.13 8.71 11.04
C VAL A 25 4.07 7.22 11.40
N ASN A 26 2.97 6.55 11.08
CA ASN A 26 2.81 5.11 11.38
C ASN A 26 3.76 4.22 10.56
N LEU A 27 4.20 4.69 9.41
CA LEU A 27 5.13 3.98 8.54
C LEU A 27 6.60 4.27 8.86
N SER A 28 6.91 5.22 9.75
CA SER A 28 8.28 5.72 9.96
C SER A 28 9.31 4.62 10.20
N LYS A 29 8.99 3.65 11.08
CA LYS A 29 9.90 2.52 11.35
C LYS A 29 10.09 1.60 10.15
N LEU A 30 9.08 1.44 9.31
CA LEU A 30 9.19 0.66 8.09
C LEU A 30 10.04 1.38 7.06
N LEU A 31 9.86 2.70 6.93
CA LEU A 31 10.67 3.54 6.02
C LEU A 31 12.16 3.56 6.39
N GLU A 32 12.51 3.41 7.67
CA GLU A 32 13.90 3.23 8.11
C GLU A 32 14.53 1.89 7.66
N MET A 33 13.72 0.90 7.31
CA MET A 33 14.17 -0.45 6.95
C MET A 33 14.21 -0.70 5.44
N VAL A 34 13.39 0.01 4.67
CA VAL A 34 13.31 -0.14 3.21
C VAL A 34 14.20 0.89 2.52
N ASP A 35 14.79 0.51 1.39
CA ASP A 35 15.40 1.45 0.45
C ASP A 35 14.27 1.98 -0.44
N GLU A 36 13.93 3.25 -0.28
CA GLU A 36 12.75 3.84 -0.91
C GLU A 36 13.04 5.18 -1.58
N ASP A 37 12.24 5.51 -2.59
CA ASP A 37 12.19 6.83 -3.22
C ASP A 37 11.01 7.62 -2.68
N GLU A 38 11.30 8.70 -1.92
CA GLU A 38 10.29 9.61 -1.40
C GLU A 38 9.74 10.51 -2.52
N VAL A 39 8.42 10.62 -2.60
CA VAL A 39 7.74 11.49 -3.57
C VAL A 39 6.83 12.50 -2.86
N THR A 40 6.48 13.57 -3.58
CA THR A 40 5.69 14.66 -3.01
C THR A 40 4.20 14.33 -2.98
N ARG A 41 3.71 13.53 -3.94
CA ARG A 41 2.30 13.19 -4.09
C ARG A 41 2.14 11.71 -4.44
N GLU A 42 1.12 11.09 -3.88
CA GLU A 42 0.85 9.66 -4.06
C GLU A 42 0.57 9.30 -5.52
N GLU A 43 -0.18 10.12 -6.24
CA GLU A 43 -0.45 9.90 -7.67
C GLU A 43 0.82 9.94 -8.53
N GLU A 44 1.80 10.76 -8.17
CA GLU A 44 3.13 10.76 -8.80
C GLU A 44 3.83 9.42 -8.56
N GLY A 45 3.80 8.94 -7.31
CA GLY A 45 4.34 7.64 -6.93
C GLY A 45 3.71 6.49 -7.72
N ILE A 46 2.41 6.51 -7.97
CA ILE A 46 1.74 5.52 -8.84
C ILE A 46 2.34 5.53 -10.26
N GLY A 47 2.56 6.71 -10.83
CA GLY A 47 3.18 6.85 -12.15
C GLY A 47 4.62 6.32 -12.19
N ILE A 48 5.40 6.61 -11.16
CA ILE A 48 6.78 6.12 -11.00
C ILE A 48 6.81 4.60 -10.86
N CYS A 49 5.95 4.02 -10.04
CA CYS A 49 5.81 2.57 -9.90
C CYS A 49 5.43 1.89 -11.22
N ALA A 50 4.52 2.47 -11.99
CA ALA A 50 4.17 1.96 -13.33
C ALA A 50 5.39 1.97 -14.26
N GLY A 51 6.16 3.05 -14.28
CA GLY A 51 7.41 3.14 -15.04
C GLY A 51 8.46 2.12 -14.60
N ALA A 52 8.62 1.94 -13.29
CA ALA A 52 9.53 0.94 -12.73
C ALA A 52 9.15 -0.49 -13.16
N TYR A 53 7.84 -0.82 -13.11
CA TYR A 53 7.35 -2.11 -13.59
C TYR A 53 7.63 -2.32 -15.09
N MET A 54 7.42 -1.30 -15.93
CA MET A 54 7.78 -1.34 -17.34
C MET A 54 9.29 -1.57 -17.55
N GLY A 55 10.11 -1.07 -16.61
CA GLY A 55 11.55 -1.30 -16.56
C GLY A 55 11.97 -2.66 -16.00
N GLY A 56 11.02 -3.53 -15.66
CA GLY A 56 11.28 -4.89 -15.15
C GLY A 56 11.46 -4.96 -13.63
N ARG A 57 11.11 -3.91 -12.88
CA ARG A 57 11.15 -3.90 -11.40
C ARG A 57 9.82 -4.40 -10.81
N LYS A 58 9.85 -4.78 -9.56
CA LYS A 58 8.68 -5.20 -8.78
C LYS A 58 8.30 -4.10 -7.79
N PRO A 59 7.34 -3.21 -8.12
CA PRO A 59 7.09 -2.03 -7.32
C PRO A 59 6.12 -2.26 -6.16
N ALA A 60 6.35 -1.50 -5.09
CA ALA A 60 5.38 -1.22 -4.04
C ALA A 60 5.34 0.29 -3.73
N ILE A 61 4.20 0.77 -3.27
CA ILE A 61 4.06 2.13 -2.76
C ILE A 61 3.53 2.10 -1.32
N LEU A 62 4.13 2.91 -0.48
CA LEU A 62 3.77 3.10 0.93
C LEU A 62 3.12 4.47 1.09
N MET A 63 1.91 4.51 1.65
CA MET A 63 1.16 5.76 1.81
C MET A 63 0.17 5.72 2.97
N GLN A 64 -0.35 6.87 3.34
CA GLN A 64 -1.54 6.98 4.17
C GLN A 64 -2.79 6.81 3.29
N ASN A 65 -3.90 6.36 3.87
CA ASN A 65 -5.16 6.20 3.13
C ASN A 65 -5.72 7.49 2.51
N SER A 66 -5.37 8.67 3.00
CA SER A 66 -5.67 9.93 2.30
C SER A 66 -5.04 9.99 0.91
N GLY A 67 -3.84 9.43 0.75
CA GLY A 67 -3.16 9.32 -0.53
C GLY A 67 -3.88 8.39 -1.52
N LEU A 68 -4.54 7.34 -1.04
CA LEU A 68 -5.41 6.52 -1.88
C LEU A 68 -6.49 7.38 -2.55
N GLY A 69 -7.13 8.27 -1.78
CA GLY A 69 -8.14 9.21 -2.32
C GLY A 69 -7.60 10.08 -3.44
N ASN A 70 -6.37 10.58 -3.30
CA ASN A 70 -5.70 11.38 -4.32
C ASN A 70 -5.29 10.57 -5.57
N SER A 71 -5.18 9.25 -5.45
CA SER A 71 -4.60 8.39 -6.48
C SER A 71 -5.64 7.64 -7.31
N ILE A 72 -6.93 7.77 -7.03
CA ILE A 72 -8.01 6.97 -7.65
C ILE A 72 -7.89 6.97 -9.17
N ASN A 73 -7.76 8.14 -9.80
CA ASN A 73 -7.67 8.23 -11.25
C ASN A 73 -6.41 7.58 -11.79
N ALA A 74 -5.25 7.79 -11.17
CA ALA A 74 -4.00 7.17 -11.60
C ALA A 74 -4.08 5.63 -11.49
N LEU A 75 -4.68 5.11 -10.42
CA LEU A 75 -4.88 3.67 -10.23
C LEU A 75 -5.80 3.07 -11.30
N LYS A 76 -6.89 3.74 -11.66
CA LYS A 76 -7.84 3.23 -12.66
C LYS A 76 -7.36 3.43 -14.09
N SER A 77 -6.85 4.62 -14.42
CA SER A 77 -6.52 5.02 -15.80
C SER A 77 -5.11 4.62 -16.24
N LEU A 78 -4.24 4.24 -15.32
CA LEU A 78 -2.88 3.80 -15.63
C LEU A 78 -2.66 2.34 -15.21
N THR A 79 -2.67 2.05 -13.90
CA THR A 79 -2.27 0.70 -13.44
C THR A 79 -3.26 -0.37 -13.86
N GLU A 80 -4.56 -0.19 -13.64
CA GLU A 80 -5.57 -1.18 -14.05
C GLU A 80 -5.72 -1.26 -15.57
N LEU A 81 -5.79 -0.12 -16.25
CA LEU A 81 -5.97 -0.08 -17.70
C LEU A 81 -4.87 -0.84 -18.45
N TYR A 82 -3.62 -0.67 -18.02
CA TYR A 82 -2.45 -1.33 -18.63
C TYR A 82 -2.04 -2.61 -17.91
N LYS A 83 -2.81 -3.04 -16.91
CA LYS A 83 -2.57 -4.26 -16.10
C LYS A 83 -1.20 -4.28 -15.44
N PHE A 84 -0.79 -3.16 -14.87
CA PHE A 84 0.44 -3.06 -14.10
C PHE A 84 0.21 -3.50 -12.65
N PRO A 85 0.84 -4.59 -12.21
CA PRO A 85 0.74 -5.02 -10.82
C PRO A 85 1.41 -4.02 -9.90
N LEU A 86 0.84 -3.84 -8.71
CA LEU A 86 1.33 -2.93 -7.69
C LEU A 86 0.87 -3.39 -6.30
N VAL A 87 1.78 -3.45 -5.36
CA VAL A 87 1.42 -3.59 -3.94
C VAL A 87 1.31 -2.20 -3.32
N ILE A 88 0.20 -1.95 -2.62
CA ILE A 88 -0.02 -0.70 -1.90
C ILE A 88 -0.09 -1.00 -0.41
N ILE A 89 0.92 -0.58 0.34
CA ILE A 89 0.92 -0.65 1.82
C ILE A 89 0.30 0.64 2.34
N ILE A 90 -0.85 0.53 2.97
CA ILE A 90 -1.64 1.68 3.41
C ILE A 90 -1.66 1.76 4.94
N SER A 91 -1.10 2.84 5.49
CA SER A 91 -1.39 3.23 6.86
C SER A 91 -2.85 3.70 6.94
N HIS A 92 -3.72 2.84 7.47
CA HIS A 92 -5.16 3.05 7.54
C HIS A 92 -5.51 3.90 8.77
N ARG A 93 -5.47 5.23 8.59
CA ARG A 93 -5.86 6.23 9.58
C ARG A 93 -7.37 6.31 9.69
N GLY A 94 -7.85 6.81 10.82
CA GLY A 94 -9.29 6.97 11.09
C GLY A 94 -9.98 5.67 11.53
N THR A 95 -9.20 4.68 11.96
CA THR A 95 -9.68 3.41 12.56
C THR A 95 -9.62 3.46 14.08
N GLU A 96 -9.98 2.38 14.76
CA GLU A 96 -9.97 2.29 16.22
C GLU A 96 -8.63 2.73 16.81
N GLY A 97 -8.67 3.66 17.77
CA GLY A 97 -7.48 4.27 18.37
C GLY A 97 -7.02 5.57 17.71
N GLU A 98 -7.71 6.05 16.66
CA GLU A 98 -7.39 7.33 16.04
C GLU A 98 -7.67 8.49 16.99
N THR A 99 -6.67 9.36 17.14
CA THR A 99 -6.75 10.56 18.00
C THR A 99 -7.04 11.84 17.23
N ILE A 100 -6.93 11.80 15.90
CA ILE A 100 -7.16 12.96 15.03
C ILE A 100 -8.50 12.80 14.35
N CYS A 101 -9.51 13.50 14.83
CA CYS A 101 -10.90 13.39 14.33
C CYS A 101 -11.02 13.66 12.82
N GLY A 102 -10.17 14.50 12.24
CA GLY A 102 -10.14 14.77 10.80
C GLY A 102 -9.78 13.56 9.92
N GLN A 103 -9.21 12.48 10.50
CA GLN A 103 -8.88 11.25 9.76
C GLN A 103 -10.05 10.27 9.68
N ILE A 104 -11.04 10.39 10.59
CA ILE A 104 -12.13 9.42 10.73
C ILE A 104 -12.95 9.26 9.44
N PRO A 105 -13.43 10.34 8.77
CA PRO A 105 -14.25 10.19 7.56
C PRO A 105 -13.53 9.45 6.43
N MET A 106 -12.23 9.69 6.27
CA MET A 106 -11.45 8.98 5.25
C MET A 106 -11.17 7.53 5.65
N GLY A 107 -10.97 7.27 6.95
CA GLY A 107 -10.84 5.92 7.49
C GLY A 107 -12.05 5.04 7.16
N GLU A 108 -13.25 5.54 7.46
CA GLU A 108 -14.51 4.85 7.15
C GLU A 108 -14.76 4.66 5.65
N SER A 109 -14.23 5.55 4.82
CA SER A 109 -14.42 5.51 3.37
C SER A 109 -13.43 4.58 2.66
N THR A 110 -12.26 4.33 3.21
CA THR A 110 -11.16 3.62 2.56
C THR A 110 -11.54 2.24 2.03
N PRO A 111 -12.14 1.30 2.83
CA PRO A 111 -12.54 0.01 2.31
C PRO A 111 -13.64 0.12 1.23
N ARG A 112 -14.55 1.08 1.37
CA ARG A 112 -15.62 1.32 0.39
C ARG A 112 -15.06 1.81 -0.93
N LEU A 113 -14.04 2.66 -0.92
CA LEU A 113 -13.36 3.13 -2.13
C LEU A 113 -12.64 1.99 -2.85
N LEU A 114 -11.92 1.14 -2.13
CA LEU A 114 -11.27 -0.03 -2.71
C LEU A 114 -12.29 -0.99 -3.34
N ASN A 115 -13.40 -1.25 -2.64
CA ASN A 115 -14.50 -2.06 -3.19
C ASN A 115 -15.15 -1.40 -4.43
N ALA A 116 -15.37 -0.10 -4.41
CA ALA A 116 -15.94 0.62 -5.55
C ALA A 116 -15.02 0.64 -6.78
N MET A 117 -13.70 0.56 -6.56
CA MET A 117 -12.71 0.41 -7.62
C MET A 117 -12.54 -1.05 -8.09
N ASP A 118 -13.15 -2.01 -7.42
CA ASP A 118 -12.95 -3.44 -7.67
C ASP A 118 -11.49 -3.87 -7.48
N PHE A 119 -10.86 -3.37 -6.41
CA PHE A 119 -9.50 -3.71 -5.99
C PHE A 119 -9.53 -4.59 -4.74
N HIS A 120 -8.79 -5.67 -4.77
CA HIS A 120 -8.59 -6.51 -3.59
C HIS A 120 -7.75 -5.82 -2.53
N PHE A 121 -8.06 -6.10 -1.27
CA PHE A 121 -7.25 -5.66 -0.14
C PHE A 121 -7.29 -6.68 0.99
N PHE A 122 -6.23 -6.67 1.79
CA PHE A 122 -6.06 -7.45 3.00
C PHE A 122 -6.09 -6.53 4.21
N GLU A 123 -6.60 -7.02 5.34
CA GLU A 123 -6.67 -6.29 6.61
C GLU A 123 -6.06 -7.15 7.73
N PRO A 124 -4.72 -7.29 7.76
CA PRO A 124 -4.07 -8.13 8.76
C PRO A 124 -4.22 -7.54 10.16
N THR A 125 -4.41 -8.40 11.14
CA THR A 125 -4.59 -8.03 12.55
C THR A 125 -3.38 -8.36 13.43
N ASN A 126 -2.40 -9.08 12.89
CA ASN A 126 -1.20 -9.50 13.59
C ASN A 126 -0.01 -9.65 12.61
N PRO A 127 1.24 -9.71 13.12
CA PRO A 127 2.42 -9.79 12.27
C PRO A 127 2.47 -11.01 11.35
N GLU A 128 2.00 -12.17 11.79
CA GLU A 128 2.04 -13.40 11.01
C GLU A 128 1.12 -13.30 9.78
N THR A 129 -0.11 -12.81 9.96
CA THR A 129 -1.04 -12.58 8.85
C THR A 129 -0.53 -11.48 7.93
N ALA A 130 0.04 -10.41 8.46
CA ALA A 130 0.56 -9.32 7.65
C ALA A 130 1.71 -9.75 6.72
N TYR A 131 2.62 -10.58 7.24
CA TYR A 131 3.70 -11.14 6.43
C TYR A 131 3.16 -11.94 5.22
N GLU A 132 2.19 -12.83 5.46
CA GLU A 132 1.59 -13.62 4.39
C GLU A 132 0.73 -12.76 3.44
N ASP A 133 -0.01 -11.80 3.96
CA ASP A 133 -0.86 -10.91 3.17
C ASP A 133 -0.06 -10.04 2.20
N VAL A 134 1.11 -9.54 2.61
CA VAL A 134 2.01 -8.78 1.72
C VAL A 134 2.49 -9.65 0.54
N LYS A 135 2.89 -10.89 0.81
CA LYS A 135 3.31 -11.84 -0.24
C LYS A 135 2.15 -12.19 -1.18
N ASN A 136 0.97 -12.45 -0.59
CA ASN A 136 -0.23 -12.74 -1.36
C ASN A 136 -0.70 -11.53 -2.18
N ALA A 137 -0.53 -10.31 -1.65
CA ALA A 137 -0.86 -9.08 -2.38
C ALA A 137 -0.07 -8.97 -3.69
N TRP A 138 1.23 -9.22 -3.67
CA TRP A 138 2.04 -9.22 -4.89
C TRP A 138 1.60 -10.31 -5.87
N LYS A 139 1.42 -11.54 -5.39
CA LYS A 139 0.97 -12.66 -6.22
C LYS A 139 -0.37 -12.37 -6.89
N LEU A 140 -1.34 -11.93 -6.10
CA LEU A 140 -2.69 -11.60 -6.59
C LEU A 140 -2.66 -10.43 -7.57
N SER A 141 -1.82 -9.42 -7.30
CA SER A 141 -1.67 -8.26 -8.18
C SER A 141 -1.17 -8.66 -9.58
N ILE A 142 -0.25 -9.62 -9.67
CA ILE A 142 0.19 -10.18 -10.95
C ILE A 142 -0.93 -10.98 -11.62
N GLU A 143 -1.61 -11.85 -10.87
CA GLU A 143 -2.66 -12.73 -11.41
C GLU A 143 -3.82 -11.93 -12.00
N GLU A 144 -4.20 -10.83 -11.36
CA GLU A 144 -5.33 -9.99 -11.80
C GLU A 144 -4.93 -8.84 -12.72
N GLY A 145 -3.64 -8.47 -12.75
CA GLY A 145 -3.17 -7.26 -13.42
C GLY A 145 -3.77 -6.00 -12.81
N LYS A 146 -3.92 -5.97 -11.49
CA LYS A 146 -4.50 -4.87 -10.72
C LYS A 146 -3.67 -4.56 -9.47
N PRO A 147 -3.71 -3.32 -8.96
CA PRO A 147 -3.19 -3.02 -7.63
C PRO A 147 -3.90 -3.83 -6.54
N VAL A 148 -3.14 -4.30 -5.56
CA VAL A 148 -3.68 -4.95 -4.36
C VAL A 148 -3.14 -4.22 -3.13
N SER A 149 -4.03 -3.91 -2.19
CA SER A 149 -3.70 -3.14 -0.99
C SER A 149 -3.56 -4.02 0.25
N VAL A 150 -2.71 -3.60 1.18
CA VAL A 150 -2.66 -4.11 2.55
C VAL A 150 -2.96 -2.94 3.48
N LEU A 151 -4.11 -2.97 4.15
CA LEU A 151 -4.57 -1.94 5.07
C LEU A 151 -4.07 -2.25 6.48
N LEU A 152 -3.27 -1.36 7.03
CA LEU A 152 -2.69 -1.48 8.36
C LEU A 152 -3.34 -0.47 9.29
N GLU A 153 -4.35 -0.92 10.05
CA GLU A 153 -5.06 -0.09 11.02
C GLU A 153 -4.12 0.43 12.12
N ILE A 154 -4.57 1.46 12.86
CA ILE A 154 -3.78 2.06 13.96
C ILE A 154 -3.36 1.01 14.99
N LYS A 155 -4.27 0.13 15.38
CA LYS A 155 -3.99 -0.93 16.37
C LYS A 155 -3.05 -2.04 15.89
N TYR A 156 -2.71 -2.06 14.61
CA TYR A 156 -1.74 -3.01 14.06
C TYR A 156 -0.32 -2.67 14.49
N TRP A 157 0.00 -1.39 14.66
CA TRP A 157 1.36 -0.90 14.97
C TRP A 157 1.73 -1.00 16.50
#